data_60dbbe72828530b4992cc4d51ef1d737
#
_entry.id   60dbbe72828530b4992cc4d51ef1d737
#
_cell.length_a   1.000
_cell.length_b   1.000
_cell.length_c   1.000
_cell.angle_alpha   90.00
_cell.angle_beta   90.00
_cell.angle_gamma   90.00
#
_symmetry.space_group_name_H-M   'P 1'
#
loop_
_entity.id
_entity.type
_entity.pdbx_description
1 polymer ?
#
loop_
_entity_poly.entity_id
_entity_poly.type
_entity_poly.pdbx_seq_one_letter_code
_entity_poly.pdbx_strand_id
1 'polypeptide(L)'
;SQESTIGRFVARTVVGQQLSTKIARRLWTRVVEKNRDRKSALPATFTTASFQRLRDCGLSTNKAKTLIALGQAVRNGQLTDRHLQGMTHQEQTNELMRLFGVGPWTCDMVSIFYFHCEDVWPEGDATVRKVFQRFVDLGAHVDTVAQFAPYRSYLALSMWALANEESRD
;
A
#
# COMPACT_ATOMS: atom_id res chain seq x y z
N SER A 1 2.87 16.33 -11.06
CA SER A 1 1.76 15.46 -11.46
C SER A 1 0.95 15.11 -10.22
N GLN A 2 -0.38 15.13 -10.29
CA GLN A 2 -1.28 14.82 -9.16
C GLN A 2 -1.21 13.34 -8.68
N GLU A 3 -0.33 12.54 -9.23
CA GLU A 3 -0.27 11.09 -8.92
C GLU A 3 0.64 10.74 -7.75
N SER A 4 1.34 11.69 -7.18
CA SER A 4 2.46 11.43 -6.26
C SER A 4 2.26 11.92 -4.82
N THR A 5 1.06 12.11 -4.32
CA THR A 5 0.90 12.42 -2.89
C THR A 5 0.81 11.14 -2.07
N ILE A 6 1.41 11.15 -0.87
CA ILE A 6 1.35 10.03 0.07
C ILE A 6 -0.10 9.58 0.34
N GLY A 7 -1.02 10.51 0.54
CA GLY A 7 -2.42 10.20 0.78
C GLY A 7 -3.07 9.42 -0.36
N ARG A 8 -2.77 9.77 -1.61
CA ARG A 8 -3.26 9.06 -2.79
C ARG A 8 -2.63 7.67 -2.92
N PHE A 9 -1.34 7.56 -2.62
CA PHE A 9 -0.64 6.28 -2.63
C PHE A 9 -1.23 5.32 -1.60
N VAL A 10 -1.39 5.76 -0.34
CA VAL A 10 -2.00 4.95 0.74
C VAL A 10 -3.42 4.53 0.36
N ALA A 11 -4.24 5.45 -0.16
CA ALA A 11 -5.61 5.13 -0.58
C ALA A 11 -5.64 4.04 -1.68
N ARG A 12 -4.76 4.13 -2.68
CA ARG A 12 -4.63 3.12 -3.73
C ARG A 12 -4.19 1.76 -3.16
N THR A 13 -3.24 1.76 -2.24
CA THR A 13 -2.74 0.55 -1.57
C THR A 13 -3.86 -0.13 -0.77
N VAL A 14 -4.64 0.63 0.00
CA VAL A 14 -5.82 0.13 0.75
C VAL A 14 -6.86 -0.50 -0.20
N VAL A 15 -7.15 0.14 -1.33
CA VAL A 15 -8.05 -0.44 -2.33
C VAL A 15 -7.54 -1.78 -2.84
N GLY A 16 -6.21 -1.92 -3.01
CA GLY A 16 -5.55 -3.13 -3.51
C GLY A 16 -5.41 -4.27 -2.50
N GLN A 17 -5.57 -4.04 -1.19
CA GLN A 17 -5.41 -5.08 -0.17
C GLN A 17 -6.17 -6.36 -0.53
N GLN A 18 -5.50 -7.53 -0.45
CA GLN A 18 -6.08 -8.87 -0.71
C GLN A 18 -6.71 -9.04 -2.10
N LEU A 19 -6.25 -8.30 -3.09
CA LEU A 19 -6.73 -8.38 -4.47
C LEU A 19 -5.56 -8.60 -5.43
N SER A 20 -5.83 -9.27 -6.56
CA SER A 20 -4.86 -9.30 -7.65
C SER A 20 -4.65 -7.91 -8.25
N THR A 21 -3.47 -7.66 -8.78
CA THR A 21 -3.10 -6.37 -9.40
C THR A 21 -4.12 -5.90 -10.44
N LYS A 22 -4.66 -6.83 -11.25
CA LYS A 22 -5.68 -6.53 -12.27
C LYS A 22 -6.99 -6.04 -11.66
N ILE A 23 -7.46 -6.71 -10.60
CA ILE A 23 -8.70 -6.33 -9.89
C ILE A 23 -8.49 -5.00 -9.15
N ALA A 24 -7.37 -4.86 -8.42
CA ALA A 24 -7.03 -3.65 -7.70
C ALA A 24 -7.00 -2.42 -8.62
N ARG A 25 -6.37 -2.55 -9.81
CA ARG A 25 -6.32 -1.47 -10.81
C ARG A 25 -7.71 -1.05 -11.29
N ARG A 26 -8.58 -2.02 -11.66
CA ARG A 26 -9.95 -1.74 -12.09
C ARG A 26 -10.77 -1.05 -11.01
N LEU A 27 -10.62 -1.52 -9.77
CA LEU A 27 -11.34 -0.96 -8.63
C LEU A 27 -10.90 0.47 -8.34
N TRP A 28 -9.58 0.73 -8.36
CA TRP A 28 -9.03 2.06 -8.18
C TRP A 28 -9.50 3.04 -9.26
N THR A 29 -9.52 2.63 -10.53
CA THR A 29 -10.04 3.44 -11.62
C THR A 29 -11.49 3.88 -11.35
N ARG A 30 -12.38 2.96 -10.94
CA ARG A 30 -13.76 3.30 -10.58
C ARG A 30 -13.84 4.27 -9.41
N VAL A 31 -13.00 4.06 -8.38
CA VAL A 31 -12.94 4.97 -7.22
C VAL A 31 -12.55 6.38 -7.66
N VAL A 32 -11.53 6.49 -8.49
CA VAL A 32 -11.07 7.79 -9.03
C VAL A 32 -12.17 8.46 -9.84
N GLU A 33 -12.77 7.76 -10.80
CA GLU A 33 -13.79 8.32 -11.69
C GLU A 33 -15.02 8.80 -10.94
N LYS A 34 -15.53 7.99 -10.00
CA LYS A 34 -16.75 8.34 -9.25
C LYS A 34 -16.55 9.39 -8.16
N ASN A 35 -15.30 9.63 -7.72
CA ASN A 35 -15.01 10.56 -6.64
C ASN A 35 -14.14 11.76 -7.07
N ARG A 36 -14.02 12.00 -8.37
CA ARG A 36 -13.37 13.22 -8.88
C ARG A 36 -14.14 14.46 -8.44
N ASP A 37 -13.42 15.42 -7.92
CA ASP A 37 -13.89 16.77 -7.68
C ASP A 37 -12.94 17.75 -8.38
N ARG A 38 -13.50 18.84 -8.95
CA ARG A 38 -12.70 19.89 -9.60
C ARG A 38 -11.92 20.73 -8.60
N LYS A 39 -12.39 20.79 -7.35
CA LYS A 39 -11.84 21.65 -6.30
C LYS A 39 -10.89 20.94 -5.34
N SER A 40 -10.96 19.62 -5.26
CA SER A 40 -10.21 18.85 -4.26
C SER A 40 -9.55 17.63 -4.88
N ALA A 41 -8.26 17.41 -4.55
CA ALA A 41 -7.55 16.22 -4.96
C ALA A 41 -7.95 15.00 -4.10
N LEU A 42 -7.92 13.81 -4.70
CA LEU A 42 -8.02 12.57 -3.92
C LEU A 42 -6.79 12.45 -2.96
N PRO A 43 -6.98 11.96 -1.74
CA PRO A 43 -8.21 11.43 -1.13
C PRO A 43 -9.03 12.44 -0.32
N ALA A 44 -8.72 13.74 -0.36
CA ALA A 44 -9.44 14.75 0.42
C ALA A 44 -10.96 14.79 0.13
N THR A 45 -11.38 14.26 -1.03
CA THR A 45 -12.81 14.16 -1.42
C THR A 45 -13.56 13.05 -0.68
N PHE A 46 -12.86 12.12 -0.01
CA PHE A 46 -13.50 11.04 0.72
C PHE A 46 -14.04 11.54 2.05
N THR A 47 -15.34 11.67 2.14
CA THR A 47 -16.09 12.11 3.34
C THR A 47 -17.14 11.06 3.71
N THR A 48 -17.79 11.24 4.84
CA THR A 48 -18.92 10.37 5.24
C THR A 48 -20.02 10.33 4.18
N ALA A 49 -20.28 11.43 3.49
CA ALA A 49 -21.23 11.49 2.37
C ALA A 49 -20.78 10.65 1.16
N SER A 50 -19.50 10.31 1.05
CA SER A 50 -18.98 9.45 -0.02
C SER A 50 -19.18 7.96 0.26
N PHE A 51 -19.64 7.55 1.44
CA PHE A 51 -19.67 6.15 1.86
C PHE A 51 -20.40 5.25 0.86
N GLN A 52 -21.64 5.59 0.52
CA GLN A 52 -22.41 4.76 -0.42
C GLN A 52 -21.76 4.74 -1.81
N ARG A 53 -21.27 5.88 -2.30
CA ARG A 53 -20.57 5.97 -3.59
C ARG A 53 -19.30 5.11 -3.63
N LEU A 54 -18.55 5.02 -2.53
CA LEU A 54 -17.40 4.13 -2.39
C LEU A 54 -17.83 2.65 -2.39
N ARG A 55 -18.94 2.32 -1.71
CA ARG A 55 -19.53 0.98 -1.75
C ARG A 55 -19.97 0.58 -3.16
N ASP A 56 -20.57 1.49 -3.91
CA ASP A 56 -21.02 1.29 -5.30
C ASP A 56 -19.85 1.13 -6.28
N CYS A 57 -18.63 1.51 -5.89
CA CYS A 57 -17.41 1.15 -6.62
C CYS A 57 -17.04 -0.33 -6.47
N GLY A 58 -17.62 -1.06 -5.49
CA GLY A 58 -17.29 -2.44 -5.15
C GLY A 58 -16.33 -2.58 -3.96
N LEU A 59 -16.14 -1.53 -3.16
CA LEU A 59 -15.32 -1.60 -1.95
C LEU A 59 -16.08 -2.30 -0.81
N SER A 60 -15.35 -3.04 0.03
CA SER A 60 -15.91 -3.54 1.29
C SER A 60 -16.25 -2.38 2.23
N THR A 61 -17.13 -2.64 3.21
CA THR A 61 -17.45 -1.66 4.25
C THR A 61 -16.22 -1.10 4.95
N ASN A 62 -15.26 -1.97 5.30
CA ASN A 62 -14.03 -1.56 5.97
C ASN A 62 -13.15 -0.69 5.06
N LYS A 63 -12.95 -1.07 3.81
CA LYS A 63 -12.19 -0.24 2.84
C LYS A 63 -12.83 1.13 2.63
N ALA A 64 -14.16 1.20 2.51
CA ALA A 64 -14.85 2.49 2.39
C ALA A 64 -14.63 3.37 3.64
N LYS A 65 -14.76 2.80 4.84
CA LYS A 65 -14.46 3.50 6.11
C LYS A 65 -12.99 3.95 6.18
N THR A 66 -12.05 3.11 5.77
CA THR A 66 -10.63 3.45 5.71
C THR A 66 -10.39 4.64 4.79
N LEU A 67 -10.94 4.63 3.58
CA LEU A 67 -10.77 5.75 2.64
C LEU A 67 -11.34 7.06 3.20
N ILE A 68 -12.45 7.03 3.92
CA ILE A 68 -13.02 8.21 4.59
C ILE A 68 -12.07 8.73 5.69
N ALA A 69 -11.51 7.84 6.50
CA ALA A 69 -10.52 8.19 7.52
C ALA A 69 -9.25 8.80 6.91
N LEU A 70 -8.75 8.23 5.80
CA LEU A 70 -7.63 8.80 5.03
C LEU A 70 -7.97 10.19 4.50
N GLY A 71 -9.18 10.37 3.96
CA GLY A 71 -9.63 11.67 3.49
C GLY A 71 -9.64 12.72 4.61
N GLN A 72 -10.06 12.35 5.81
CA GLN A 72 -10.01 13.21 6.99
C GLN A 72 -8.56 13.54 7.39
N ALA A 73 -7.68 12.55 7.45
CA ALA A 73 -6.28 12.74 7.78
C ALA A 73 -5.55 13.68 6.81
N VAL A 74 -5.88 13.59 5.51
CA VAL A 74 -5.36 14.52 4.50
C VAL A 74 -5.87 15.95 4.72
N ARG A 75 -7.18 16.14 4.96
CA ARG A 75 -7.77 17.46 5.22
C ARG A 75 -7.21 18.11 6.49
N ASN A 76 -6.89 17.31 7.49
CA ASN A 76 -6.32 17.77 8.75
C ASN A 76 -4.78 17.96 8.69
N GLY A 77 -4.14 17.70 7.55
CA GLY A 77 -2.70 17.80 7.39
C GLY A 77 -1.87 16.69 8.03
N GLN A 78 -2.51 15.65 8.60
CA GLN A 78 -1.85 14.53 9.26
C GLN A 78 -1.22 13.54 8.25
N LEU A 79 -1.82 13.40 7.06
CA LEU A 79 -1.33 12.53 5.99
C LEU A 79 -0.88 13.38 4.81
N THR A 80 0.29 13.99 4.94
CA THR A 80 0.94 14.82 3.92
C THR A 80 2.41 14.42 3.75
N ASP A 81 2.96 14.64 2.56
CA ASP A 81 4.38 14.40 2.29
C ASP A 81 5.27 15.17 3.27
N ARG A 82 4.93 16.44 3.52
CA ARG A 82 5.68 17.30 4.43
C ARG A 82 5.71 16.77 5.86
N HIS A 83 4.60 16.18 6.34
CA HIS A 83 4.52 15.65 7.70
C HIS A 83 5.37 14.39 7.87
N LEU A 84 5.40 13.51 6.88
CA LEU A 84 6.12 12.25 6.94
C LEU A 84 7.57 12.34 6.45
N GLN A 85 7.90 13.41 5.74
CA GLN A 85 9.26 13.64 5.24
C GLN A 85 10.23 13.88 6.40
N GLY A 86 11.32 13.14 6.41
CA GLY A 86 12.34 13.24 7.47
C GLY A 86 12.09 12.33 8.68
N MET A 87 10.97 11.61 8.72
CA MET A 87 10.73 10.56 9.70
C MET A 87 11.51 9.29 9.32
N THR A 88 11.98 8.55 10.31
CA THR A 88 12.48 7.20 10.12
C THR A 88 11.37 6.26 9.67
N HIS A 89 11.72 5.11 9.08
CA HIS A 89 10.74 4.07 8.70
C HIS A 89 9.83 3.69 9.88
N GLN A 90 10.38 3.54 11.09
CA GLN A 90 9.59 3.21 12.28
C GLN A 90 8.59 4.30 12.65
N GLU A 91 8.99 5.57 12.59
CA GLU A 91 8.12 6.70 12.87
C GLU A 91 7.00 6.83 11.83
N GLN A 92 7.33 6.68 10.53
CA GLN A 92 6.35 6.65 9.45
C GLN A 92 5.34 5.52 9.64
N THR A 93 5.80 4.32 9.99
CA THR A 93 4.95 3.17 10.29
C THR A 93 4.01 3.45 11.44
N ASN A 94 4.53 4.00 12.54
CA ASN A 94 3.73 4.34 13.71
C ASN A 94 2.64 5.38 13.39
N GLU A 95 2.97 6.41 12.61
CA GLU A 95 1.99 7.42 12.19
C GLU A 95 0.91 6.83 11.25
N LEU A 96 1.31 6.04 10.29
CA LEU A 96 0.38 5.42 9.34
C LEU A 96 -0.55 4.41 10.03
N MET A 97 -0.05 3.63 10.99
CA MET A 97 -0.85 2.63 11.71
C MET A 97 -1.89 3.24 12.65
N ARG A 98 -1.82 4.55 12.97
CA ARG A 98 -2.90 5.26 13.67
C ARG A 98 -4.16 5.43 12.82
N LEU A 99 -4.03 5.28 11.51
CA LEU A 99 -5.14 5.42 10.58
C LEU A 99 -5.95 4.12 10.52
N PHE A 100 -7.25 4.25 10.67
CA PHE A 100 -8.15 3.09 10.62
C PHE A 100 -7.95 2.27 9.32
N GLY A 101 -7.76 0.97 9.44
CA GLY A 101 -7.62 0.04 8.32
C GLY A 101 -6.25 0.06 7.62
N VAL A 102 -5.27 0.80 8.15
CA VAL A 102 -3.88 0.75 7.74
C VAL A 102 -3.13 -0.18 8.68
N GLY A 103 -2.58 -1.25 8.14
CA GLY A 103 -1.79 -2.24 8.89
C GLY A 103 -0.34 -2.31 8.42
N PRO A 104 0.48 -3.18 9.07
CA PRO A 104 1.92 -3.31 8.75
C PRO A 104 2.20 -3.49 7.26
N TRP A 105 1.49 -4.39 6.60
CA TRP A 105 1.65 -4.62 5.16
C TRP A 105 1.47 -3.34 4.33
N THR A 106 0.49 -2.49 4.65
CA THR A 106 0.30 -1.21 3.95
C THR A 106 1.47 -0.27 4.20
N CYS A 107 2.00 -0.24 5.42
CA CYS A 107 3.18 0.55 5.76
C CYS A 107 4.41 0.07 4.99
N ASP A 108 4.63 -1.24 4.89
CA ASP A 108 5.73 -1.81 4.09
C ASP A 108 5.61 -1.41 2.62
N MET A 109 4.41 -1.47 2.03
CA MET A 109 4.18 -1.01 0.65
C MET A 109 4.50 0.47 0.47
N VAL A 110 4.12 1.30 1.42
CA VAL A 110 4.45 2.74 1.42
C VAL A 110 5.95 2.94 1.49
N SER A 111 6.63 2.24 2.39
CA SER A 111 8.07 2.38 2.59
C SER A 111 8.86 1.94 1.36
N ILE A 112 8.52 0.79 0.77
CA ILE A 112 9.21 0.26 -0.41
C ILE A 112 8.93 1.12 -1.66
N PHE A 113 7.66 1.39 -1.96
CA PHE A 113 7.26 1.95 -3.25
C PHE A 113 7.06 3.46 -3.27
N TYR A 114 6.89 4.10 -2.12
CA TYR A 114 6.72 5.54 -2.02
C TYR A 114 7.95 6.25 -1.49
N PHE A 115 8.51 5.76 -0.40
CA PHE A 115 9.72 6.33 0.20
C PHE A 115 11.02 5.71 -0.32
N HIS A 116 10.93 4.63 -1.11
CA HIS A 116 12.08 3.92 -1.70
C HIS A 116 13.09 3.45 -0.64
N CYS A 117 12.56 3.01 0.51
CA CYS A 117 13.40 2.41 1.55
C CYS A 117 14.00 1.10 1.04
N GLU A 118 15.32 0.96 1.14
CA GLU A 118 16.04 -0.19 0.57
C GLU A 118 15.98 -1.43 1.47
N ASP A 119 15.75 -1.25 2.77
CA ASP A 119 15.84 -2.33 3.75
C ASP A 119 14.52 -2.59 4.50
N VAL A 120 13.46 -2.89 3.75
CA VAL A 120 12.16 -3.31 4.28
C VAL A 120 11.85 -4.71 3.79
N TRP A 121 11.51 -5.61 4.71
CA TRP A 121 10.97 -6.93 4.38
C TRP A 121 9.49 -6.99 4.72
N PRO A 122 8.59 -7.14 3.72
CA PRO A 122 7.14 -7.15 3.95
C PRO A 122 6.69 -8.53 4.47
N GLU A 123 6.94 -8.78 5.74
CA GLU A 123 6.70 -10.08 6.37
C GLU A 123 5.23 -10.52 6.30
N GLY A 124 4.30 -9.56 6.22
CA GLY A 124 2.88 -9.80 6.02
C GLY A 124 2.47 -10.18 4.59
N ASP A 125 3.39 -10.07 3.60
CA ASP A 125 3.06 -10.38 2.20
C ASP A 125 3.15 -11.88 1.92
N ALA A 126 1.99 -12.49 1.64
CA ALA A 126 1.90 -13.93 1.41
C ALA A 126 2.66 -14.38 0.14
N THR A 127 2.71 -13.55 -0.90
CA THR A 127 3.41 -13.88 -2.16
C THR A 127 4.90 -13.91 -1.93
N VAL A 128 5.43 -12.87 -1.30
CA VAL A 128 6.87 -12.76 -0.99
C VAL A 128 7.31 -13.93 -0.10
N ARG A 129 6.58 -14.22 0.97
CA ARG A 129 6.90 -15.36 1.85
C ARG A 129 6.87 -16.70 1.13
N LYS A 130 5.83 -16.94 0.32
CA LYS A 130 5.67 -18.19 -0.43
C LYS A 130 6.83 -18.41 -1.40
N VAL A 131 7.20 -17.39 -2.18
CA VAL A 131 8.29 -17.50 -3.14
C VAL A 131 9.62 -17.68 -2.43
N PHE A 132 9.89 -16.91 -1.38
CA PHE A 132 11.12 -17.03 -0.59
C PHE A 132 11.26 -18.45 0.02
N GLN A 133 10.19 -18.98 0.62
CA GLN A 133 10.21 -20.34 1.19
C GLN A 133 10.56 -21.41 0.14
N ARG A 134 10.08 -21.28 -1.10
CA ARG A 134 10.44 -22.21 -2.18
C ARG A 134 11.94 -22.20 -2.48
N PHE A 135 12.62 -21.05 -2.40
CA PHE A 135 14.08 -21.03 -2.56
C PHE A 135 14.79 -21.75 -1.42
N VAL A 136 14.32 -21.60 -0.21
CA VAL A 136 14.85 -22.34 0.95
C VAL A 136 14.64 -23.85 0.75
N ASP A 137 13.45 -24.26 0.34
CA ASP A 137 13.11 -25.69 0.12
C ASP A 137 13.90 -26.31 -1.05
N LEU A 138 14.33 -25.52 -2.01
CA LEU A 138 15.19 -25.94 -3.12
C LEU A 138 16.69 -26.02 -2.76
N GLY A 139 17.02 -25.80 -1.49
CA GLY A 139 18.40 -25.91 -0.98
C GLY A 139 19.23 -24.64 -1.19
N ALA A 140 18.61 -23.50 -1.42
CA ALA A 140 19.33 -22.24 -1.38
C ALA A 140 20.00 -22.09 0.01
N HIS A 141 21.31 -21.82 0.06
CA HIS A 141 22.06 -21.59 1.29
C HIS A 141 21.72 -20.25 1.95
N VAL A 142 20.43 -20.02 2.15
CA VAL A 142 19.88 -18.78 2.71
C VAL A 142 18.99 -19.16 3.89
N ASP A 143 19.56 -19.10 5.09
CA ASP A 143 18.86 -19.49 6.29
C ASP A 143 17.85 -18.43 6.77
N THR A 144 18.09 -17.16 6.46
CA THR A 144 17.23 -16.08 6.91
C THR A 144 17.23 -14.88 5.96
N VAL A 145 16.12 -14.15 5.94
CA VAL A 145 15.99 -12.86 5.24
C VAL A 145 16.97 -11.81 5.75
N ALA A 146 17.43 -11.95 7.01
CA ALA A 146 18.39 -11.04 7.63
C ALA A 146 19.72 -10.93 6.88
N GLN A 147 20.14 -11.98 6.16
CA GLN A 147 21.37 -11.99 5.36
C GLN A 147 21.35 -10.98 4.20
N PHE A 148 20.17 -10.53 3.79
CA PHE A 148 20.01 -9.55 2.71
C PHE A 148 19.99 -8.10 3.19
N ALA A 149 20.11 -7.85 4.49
CA ALA A 149 20.24 -6.49 4.99
C ALA A 149 21.57 -5.86 4.48
N PRO A 150 21.57 -4.58 4.10
CA PRO A 150 20.50 -3.60 4.18
C PRO A 150 19.63 -3.49 2.91
N TYR A 151 19.48 -4.57 2.13
CA TYR A 151 18.84 -4.54 0.80
C TYR A 151 17.60 -5.44 0.69
N ARG A 152 16.88 -5.65 1.80
CA ARG A 152 15.72 -6.56 1.86
C ARG A 152 14.56 -6.17 0.95
N SER A 153 14.40 -4.88 0.63
CA SER A 153 13.39 -4.43 -0.33
C SER A 153 13.65 -4.95 -1.73
N TYR A 154 14.91 -5.03 -2.16
CA TYR A 154 15.25 -5.59 -3.49
C TYR A 154 14.99 -7.09 -3.55
N LEU A 155 15.21 -7.80 -2.44
CA LEU A 155 14.81 -9.20 -2.34
C LEU A 155 13.29 -9.34 -2.52
N ALA A 156 12.49 -8.55 -1.82
CA ALA A 156 11.04 -8.56 -1.95
C ALA A 156 10.57 -8.26 -3.38
N LEU A 157 11.17 -7.26 -4.04
CA LEU A 157 10.91 -6.92 -5.44
C LEU A 157 11.19 -8.10 -6.37
N SER A 158 12.30 -8.83 -6.15
CA SER A 158 12.65 -10.03 -6.91
C SER A 158 11.63 -11.15 -6.71
N MET A 159 11.14 -11.36 -5.47
CA MET A 159 10.11 -12.36 -5.18
C MET A 159 8.79 -12.05 -5.91
N TRP A 160 8.36 -10.79 -5.93
CA TRP A 160 7.17 -10.39 -6.70
C TRP A 160 7.38 -10.53 -8.21
N ALA A 161 8.56 -10.22 -8.74
CA ALA A 161 8.87 -10.40 -10.16
C ALA A 161 8.71 -11.87 -10.56
N LEU A 162 9.32 -12.80 -9.83
CA LEU A 162 9.22 -14.24 -10.07
C LEU A 162 7.77 -14.75 -9.99
N ALA A 163 7.02 -14.33 -8.98
CA ALA A 163 5.61 -14.70 -8.85
C ALA A 163 4.75 -14.23 -10.05
N ASN A 164 5.09 -13.06 -10.61
CA ASN A 164 4.38 -12.51 -11.77
C ASN A 164 4.72 -13.24 -13.08
N GLU A 165 5.94 -13.72 -13.23
CA GLU A 165 6.36 -14.54 -14.38
C GLU A 165 5.61 -15.88 -14.40
N GLU A 166 5.58 -16.58 -13.27
CA GLU A 166 4.86 -17.85 -13.10
C GLU A 166 3.33 -17.74 -13.34
N SER A 167 2.76 -16.57 -13.16
CA SER A 167 1.33 -16.33 -13.38
C SER A 167 0.96 -16.04 -14.83
N ARG A 168 1.94 -16.01 -15.73
CA ARG A 168 1.76 -15.74 -17.17
C ARG A 168 1.76 -17.01 -18.01
N ASP A 169 2.30 -18.08 -17.46
CA ASP A 169 2.29 -19.45 -18.03
C ASP A 169 1.01 -20.20 -17.60
#